data_cbb352355b8447a6287fe81ac0bd0a3c
#
_entry.id   cbb352355b8447a6287fe81ac0bd0a3c
#
_cell.length_a   1.000
_cell.length_b   1.000
_cell.length_c   1.000
_cell.angle_alpha   90.00
_cell.angle_beta   90.00
_cell.angle_gamma   90.00
#
_symmetry.space_group_name_H-M   'P 1'
#
loop_
_entity.id
_entity.type
_entity.pdbx_description
1 polymer ?
#
loop_
_entity_poly.entity_id
_entity_poly.type
_entity_poly.pdbx_seq_one_letter_code
_entity_poly.pdbx_strand_id
1 'polypeptide(L)'
;MTPVTSVVDVTTGVLVARRPVGAYHALSIAAPAIASAAAPGQFVSVGVDAAGTVLRRPFAIAGVDTGAGTVDLIIAVIGAGTAWLASRPVSTPLDVVGPLGTAFVPPGRPARCLLVGGGYGVAPLAWSATELAAAGHAVELLSGARTASVLYPVDPGDERVDVHEVTEDGSRGVAGLVTDALRARLADDGAVHAAPMSAVVHACGPMPMLAAVAEVCAAHHVACQVAVEEHMGCSIGVCMTCVVPTLDGYVRSCIDGPVLDAARVDWTAVRGSEVTDLAGS
;
A
#
# COMPACT_ATOMS: atom_id res chain seq x y z
N MET A 1 -15.79 -16.40 -5.61
CA MET A 1 -14.87 -15.38 -6.14
C MET A 1 -13.97 -16.07 -7.15
N THR A 2 -14.04 -15.70 -8.42
CA THR A 2 -13.12 -16.20 -9.43
C THR A 2 -11.77 -15.52 -9.18
N PRO A 3 -10.67 -16.25 -9.00
CA PRO A 3 -9.37 -15.61 -8.89
C PRO A 3 -9.08 -14.86 -10.19
N VAL A 4 -8.83 -13.57 -10.09
CA VAL A 4 -8.24 -12.82 -11.21
C VAL A 4 -6.84 -13.39 -11.35
N THR A 5 -6.67 -14.30 -12.31
CA THR A 5 -5.37 -14.86 -12.68
C THR A 5 -4.65 -13.76 -13.46
N SER A 6 -4.03 -12.82 -12.76
CA SER A 6 -3.10 -11.90 -13.41
C SER A 6 -1.95 -12.74 -13.96
N VAL A 7 -1.65 -12.55 -15.23
CA VAL A 7 -0.46 -13.17 -15.83
C VAL A 7 0.75 -12.53 -15.18
N VAL A 8 1.47 -13.31 -14.36
CA VAL A 8 2.73 -12.85 -13.76
C VAL A 8 3.78 -12.80 -14.86
N ASP A 9 4.35 -11.64 -15.10
CA ASP A 9 5.44 -11.46 -16.05
C ASP A 9 6.80 -11.43 -15.33
N VAL A 10 7.81 -12.03 -15.96
CA VAL A 10 9.21 -11.93 -15.54
C VAL A 10 9.94 -11.19 -16.65
N THR A 11 10.27 -9.94 -16.40
CA THR A 11 10.80 -9.07 -17.44
C THR A 11 12.05 -8.32 -16.99
N THR A 12 12.89 -7.97 -17.96
CA THR A 12 13.91 -6.95 -17.75
C THR A 12 13.28 -5.59 -18.02
N GLY A 13 12.84 -4.92 -16.95
CA GLY A 13 12.39 -3.54 -17.03
C GLY A 13 13.58 -2.59 -17.15
N VAL A 14 13.31 -1.34 -17.51
CA VAL A 14 14.31 -0.28 -17.58
C VAL A 14 13.90 0.88 -16.68
N LEU A 15 14.80 1.33 -15.81
CA LEU A 15 14.59 2.54 -15.03
C LEU A 15 14.55 3.75 -15.95
N VAL A 16 13.38 4.35 -16.19
CA VAL A 16 13.20 5.47 -17.13
C VAL A 16 13.16 6.82 -16.42
N ALA A 17 12.78 6.86 -15.14
CA ALA A 17 12.85 8.07 -14.34
C ALA A 17 13.18 7.75 -12.87
N ARG A 18 13.84 8.70 -12.22
CA ARG A 18 14.13 8.69 -10.79
C ARG A 18 14.10 10.11 -10.26
N ARG A 19 13.34 10.34 -9.21
CA ARG A 19 13.27 11.66 -8.55
C ARG A 19 13.09 11.53 -7.04
N PRO A 20 13.62 12.48 -6.25
CA PRO A 20 13.26 12.57 -4.82
C PRO A 20 11.79 13.00 -4.67
N VAL A 21 11.12 12.48 -3.65
CA VAL A 21 9.73 12.82 -3.26
C VAL A 21 9.67 12.89 -1.74
N GLY A 22 9.83 14.07 -1.16
CA GLY A 22 9.98 14.22 0.29
C GLY A 22 11.16 13.41 0.81
N ALA A 23 10.92 12.54 1.79
CA ALA A 23 11.92 11.63 2.36
C ALA A 23 12.16 10.37 1.52
N TYR A 24 11.50 10.24 0.37
CA TYR A 24 11.44 9.02 -0.44
C TYR A 24 12.04 9.24 -1.83
N HIS A 25 12.14 8.15 -2.60
CA HIS A 25 12.49 8.18 -4.02
C HIS A 25 11.36 7.58 -4.84
N ALA A 26 10.92 8.30 -5.87
CA ALA A 26 10.05 7.75 -6.90
C ALA A 26 10.90 7.19 -8.04
N LEU A 27 10.58 5.98 -8.47
CA LEU A 27 11.20 5.26 -9.57
C LEU A 27 10.12 4.90 -10.59
N SER A 28 10.32 5.26 -11.85
CA SER A 28 9.47 4.80 -12.95
C SER A 28 10.23 3.76 -13.76
N ILE A 29 9.65 2.57 -13.91
CA ILE A 29 10.27 1.43 -14.59
C ILE A 29 9.43 1.09 -15.83
N ALA A 30 10.04 1.11 -17.01
CA ALA A 30 9.38 0.62 -18.22
C ALA A 30 9.22 -0.90 -18.12
N ALA A 31 7.99 -1.36 -17.98
CA ALA A 31 7.56 -2.75 -17.88
C ALA A 31 6.12 -2.87 -18.42
N PRO A 32 5.90 -2.77 -19.75
CA PRO A 32 4.56 -2.60 -20.35
C PRO A 32 3.57 -3.70 -20.00
N ALA A 33 4.02 -4.97 -19.95
CA ALA A 33 3.16 -6.09 -19.61
C ALA A 33 2.65 -5.99 -18.16
N ILE A 34 3.53 -5.58 -17.23
CA ILE A 34 3.15 -5.36 -15.83
C ILE A 34 2.22 -4.15 -15.73
N ALA A 35 2.56 -3.01 -16.38
CA ALA A 35 1.75 -1.80 -16.35
C ALA A 35 0.32 -2.01 -16.84
N SER A 36 0.13 -2.85 -17.87
CA SER A 36 -1.20 -3.14 -18.44
C SER A 36 -2.04 -4.09 -17.59
N ALA A 37 -1.42 -4.89 -16.72
CA ALA A 37 -2.09 -5.92 -15.93
C ALA A 37 -2.23 -5.58 -14.44
N ALA A 38 -1.49 -4.59 -13.97
CA ALA A 38 -1.47 -4.21 -12.56
C ALA A 38 -2.75 -3.50 -12.11
N ALA A 39 -3.10 -3.71 -10.85
CA ALA A 39 -4.22 -3.06 -10.18
C ALA A 39 -3.78 -2.54 -8.79
N PRO A 40 -4.45 -1.51 -8.22
CA PRO A 40 -4.13 -0.96 -6.91
C PRO A 40 -4.11 -2.02 -5.81
N GLY A 41 -3.07 -2.02 -4.98
CA GLY A 41 -2.85 -3.01 -3.91
C GLY A 41 -1.83 -4.10 -4.28
N GLN A 42 -1.55 -4.31 -5.57
CA GLN A 42 -0.54 -5.25 -6.03
C GLN A 42 0.88 -4.69 -5.91
N PHE A 43 1.86 -5.56 -6.04
CA PHE A 43 3.28 -5.24 -5.91
C PHE A 43 4.12 -5.85 -7.03
N VAL A 44 5.35 -5.43 -7.13
CA VAL A 44 6.39 -6.05 -7.95
C VAL A 44 7.55 -6.50 -7.07
N SER A 45 8.26 -7.52 -7.50
CA SER A 45 9.49 -8.00 -6.85
C SER A 45 10.69 -7.65 -7.73
N VAL A 46 11.56 -6.76 -7.25
CA VAL A 46 12.69 -6.22 -8.02
C VAL A 46 13.99 -6.87 -7.58
N GLY A 47 14.76 -7.35 -8.56
CA GLY A 47 16.13 -7.83 -8.35
C GLY A 47 17.04 -6.67 -7.97
N VAL A 48 17.88 -6.89 -6.96
CA VAL A 48 18.89 -5.90 -6.50
C VAL A 48 20.26 -6.57 -6.49
N ASP A 49 21.23 -5.91 -7.10
CA ASP A 49 22.64 -6.38 -7.15
C ASP A 49 23.47 -5.50 -6.21
N ALA A 50 23.18 -5.57 -4.92
CA ALA A 50 23.95 -4.92 -3.87
C ALA A 50 24.74 -5.97 -3.08
N ALA A 51 25.95 -5.62 -2.66
CA ALA A 51 26.80 -6.52 -1.90
C ALA A 51 26.06 -7.07 -0.66
N GLY A 52 26.04 -8.40 -0.51
CA GLY A 52 25.35 -9.10 0.57
C GLY A 52 23.83 -9.24 0.40
N THR A 53 23.26 -8.84 -0.73
CA THR A 53 21.85 -9.06 -1.04
C THR A 53 21.68 -10.26 -1.97
N VAL A 54 20.81 -11.20 -1.59
CA VAL A 54 20.49 -12.39 -2.38
C VAL A 54 19.04 -12.36 -2.84
N LEU A 55 18.16 -11.81 -2.02
CA LEU A 55 16.73 -11.82 -2.26
C LEU A 55 16.30 -10.58 -3.05
N ARG A 56 15.26 -10.74 -3.88
CA ARG A 56 14.52 -9.63 -4.48
C ARG A 56 13.88 -8.76 -3.40
N ARG A 57 13.48 -7.56 -3.76
CA ARG A 57 12.77 -6.64 -2.88
C ARG A 57 11.35 -6.43 -3.40
N PRO A 58 10.33 -6.71 -2.58
CA PRO A 58 8.95 -6.39 -2.92
C PRO A 58 8.70 -4.89 -2.75
N PHE A 59 7.98 -4.31 -3.70
CA PHE A 59 7.54 -2.91 -3.65
C PHE A 59 6.09 -2.83 -4.12
N ALA A 60 5.24 -2.20 -3.32
CA ALA A 60 3.89 -1.87 -3.75
C ALA A 60 3.94 -0.98 -5.00
N ILE A 61 3.06 -1.24 -5.95
CA ILE A 61 2.90 -0.41 -7.13
C ILE A 61 2.18 0.87 -6.69
N ALA A 62 2.83 2.01 -6.90
CA ALA A 62 2.30 3.33 -6.54
C ALA A 62 1.47 3.95 -7.67
N GLY A 63 1.60 3.44 -8.89
CA GLY A 63 0.87 3.89 -10.06
C GLY A 63 1.36 3.20 -11.32
N VAL A 64 0.60 3.35 -12.40
CA VAL A 64 0.98 2.90 -13.74
C VAL A 64 0.63 3.99 -14.76
N ASP A 65 1.45 4.08 -15.81
CA ASP A 65 1.09 4.76 -17.04
C ASP A 65 1.02 3.71 -18.15
N THR A 66 -0.19 3.31 -18.51
CA THR A 66 -0.40 2.29 -19.54
C THR A 66 -0.02 2.76 -20.94
N GLY A 67 -0.08 4.09 -21.20
CA GLY A 67 0.33 4.69 -22.47
C GLY A 67 1.85 4.69 -22.65
N ALA A 68 2.59 5.00 -21.59
CA ALA A 68 4.05 4.93 -21.56
C ALA A 68 4.57 3.51 -21.24
N GLY A 69 3.73 2.61 -20.76
CA GLY A 69 4.09 1.26 -20.32
C GLY A 69 4.99 1.26 -19.09
N THR A 70 4.76 2.18 -18.14
CA THR A 70 5.59 2.31 -16.93
C THR A 70 4.86 1.92 -15.65
N VAL A 71 5.63 1.44 -14.68
CA VAL A 71 5.20 1.15 -13.32
C VAL A 71 5.97 2.06 -12.38
N ASP A 72 5.27 2.75 -11.50
CA ASP A 72 5.84 3.65 -10.50
C ASP A 72 5.95 2.99 -9.14
N LEU A 73 7.12 3.15 -8.52
CA LEU A 73 7.43 2.67 -7.18
C LEU A 73 7.87 3.82 -6.28
N ILE A 74 7.43 3.82 -5.03
CA ILE A 74 7.96 4.72 -4.00
C ILE A 74 8.80 3.90 -3.03
N ILE A 75 10.03 4.31 -2.83
CA ILE A 75 11.00 3.60 -1.98
C ILE A 75 11.54 4.49 -0.87
N ALA A 76 11.61 3.94 0.34
CA ALA A 76 12.39 4.48 1.44
C ALA A 76 13.78 3.81 1.43
N VAL A 77 14.84 4.56 1.68
CA VAL A 77 16.19 3.99 1.83
C VAL A 77 16.35 3.50 3.26
N ILE A 78 16.13 2.21 3.48
CA ILE A 78 16.19 1.57 4.80
C ILE A 78 17.30 0.51 4.92
N GLY A 79 17.98 0.19 3.81
CA GLY A 79 19.04 -0.82 3.80
C GLY A 79 19.80 -0.85 2.47
N ALA A 80 20.78 -1.75 2.36
CA ALA A 80 21.67 -1.84 1.21
C ALA A 80 20.96 -2.01 -0.13
N GLY A 81 19.88 -2.83 -0.19
CA GLY A 81 19.13 -3.06 -1.43
C GLY A 81 18.38 -1.81 -1.90
N THR A 82 17.67 -1.12 -0.99
CA THR A 82 16.96 0.13 -1.33
C THR A 82 17.93 1.28 -1.61
N ALA A 83 19.07 1.35 -0.92
CA ALA A 83 20.14 2.32 -1.21
C ALA A 83 20.73 2.08 -2.61
N TRP A 84 20.99 0.81 -2.96
CA TRP A 84 21.46 0.45 -4.30
C TRP A 84 20.45 0.90 -5.37
N LEU A 85 19.19 0.56 -5.20
CA LEU A 85 18.13 0.89 -6.16
C LEU A 85 17.96 2.41 -6.31
N ALA A 86 17.94 3.16 -5.18
CA ALA A 86 17.86 4.62 -5.17
C ALA A 86 19.06 5.32 -5.85
N SER A 87 20.20 4.65 -5.95
CA SER A 87 21.43 5.20 -6.58
C SER A 87 21.52 4.90 -8.08
N ARG A 88 20.67 4.04 -8.65
CA ARG A 88 20.79 3.65 -10.06
C ARG A 88 20.57 4.81 -11.01
N PRO A 89 21.41 4.94 -12.05
CA PRO A 89 21.16 5.90 -13.13
C PRO A 89 19.94 5.47 -13.96
N VAL A 90 19.30 6.43 -14.58
CA VAL A 90 18.30 6.18 -15.64
C VAL A 90 18.96 5.31 -16.73
N SER A 91 18.17 4.48 -17.38
CA SER A 91 18.56 3.44 -18.34
C SER A 91 19.17 2.18 -17.70
N THR A 92 19.22 2.06 -16.36
CA THR A 92 19.61 0.81 -15.70
C THR A 92 18.58 -0.29 -16.00
N PRO A 93 19.00 -1.46 -16.52
CA PRO A 93 18.13 -2.63 -16.61
C PRO A 93 17.87 -3.17 -15.21
N LEU A 94 16.63 -3.51 -14.93
CA LEU A 94 16.16 -4.08 -13.66
C LEU A 94 15.40 -5.36 -13.92
N ASP A 95 15.72 -6.40 -13.18
CA ASP A 95 14.97 -7.65 -13.22
C ASP A 95 13.70 -7.50 -12.34
N VAL A 96 12.51 -7.54 -12.96
CA VAL A 96 11.22 -7.26 -12.34
C VAL A 96 10.26 -8.43 -12.54
N VAL A 97 9.61 -8.84 -11.47
CA VAL A 97 8.55 -9.86 -11.50
C VAL A 97 7.26 -9.22 -11.01
N GLY A 98 6.20 -9.33 -11.79
CA GLY A 98 4.89 -8.76 -11.44
C GLY A 98 3.85 -8.81 -12.56
N PRO A 99 2.64 -8.26 -12.32
CA PRO A 99 2.18 -7.85 -11.00
C PRO A 99 1.96 -9.06 -10.10
N LEU A 100 2.21 -8.91 -8.82
CA LEU A 100 2.10 -9.96 -7.82
C LEU A 100 1.04 -9.62 -6.76
N GLY A 101 0.52 -10.65 -6.12
CA GLY A 101 -0.45 -10.52 -5.05
C GLY A 101 -1.86 -10.11 -5.49
N THR A 102 -2.70 -9.82 -4.51
CA THR A 102 -4.10 -9.44 -4.69
C THR A 102 -4.26 -7.93 -4.71
N ALA A 103 -5.26 -7.44 -5.44
CA ALA A 103 -5.63 -6.04 -5.50
C ALA A 103 -6.71 -5.69 -4.47
N PHE A 104 -6.86 -4.40 -4.17
CA PHE A 104 -8.05 -3.89 -3.50
C PHE A 104 -9.28 -4.15 -4.36
N VAL A 105 -10.36 -4.62 -3.72
CA VAL A 105 -11.64 -4.85 -4.38
C VAL A 105 -12.49 -3.60 -4.23
N PRO A 106 -12.79 -2.87 -5.32
CA PRO A 106 -13.63 -1.69 -5.24
C PRO A 106 -15.06 -2.05 -4.86
N PRO A 107 -15.81 -1.12 -4.23
CA PRO A 107 -17.23 -1.33 -3.97
C PRO A 107 -18.02 -1.53 -5.28
N GLY A 108 -18.95 -2.48 -5.28
CA GLY A 108 -19.80 -2.77 -6.46
C GLY A 108 -20.87 -1.71 -6.76
N ARG A 109 -21.01 -0.68 -5.90
CA ARG A 109 -21.95 0.45 -6.03
C ARG A 109 -21.28 1.71 -5.48
N PRO A 110 -21.73 2.94 -5.89
CA PRO A 110 -21.20 4.17 -5.31
C PRO A 110 -21.18 4.12 -3.78
N ALA A 111 -20.04 4.39 -3.22
CA ALA A 111 -19.75 4.30 -1.80
C ALA A 111 -18.83 5.45 -1.36
N ARG A 112 -18.77 5.70 -0.06
CA ARG A 112 -17.77 6.55 0.55
C ARG A 112 -16.53 5.69 0.83
N CYS A 113 -15.42 6.01 0.17
CA CYS A 113 -14.15 5.29 0.28
C CYS A 113 -13.19 6.12 1.13
N LEU A 114 -12.85 5.60 2.32
CA LEU A 114 -11.87 6.20 3.21
C LEU A 114 -10.55 5.41 3.05
N LEU A 115 -9.53 6.05 2.50
CA LEU A 115 -8.22 5.46 2.28
C LEU A 115 -7.28 5.94 3.39
N VAL A 116 -6.68 5.02 4.14
CA VAL A 116 -5.87 5.34 5.34
C VAL A 116 -4.46 4.87 5.13
N GLY A 117 -3.54 5.81 4.92
CA GLY A 117 -2.14 5.52 4.64
C GLY A 117 -1.18 5.98 5.71
N GLY A 118 -0.14 5.19 5.99
CA GLY A 118 0.96 5.54 6.88
C GLY A 118 2.30 5.62 6.15
N GLY A 119 2.99 6.76 6.23
CA GLY A 119 4.27 6.98 5.57
C GLY A 119 4.19 6.73 4.05
N TYR A 120 5.12 5.96 3.48
CA TYR A 120 5.11 5.62 2.04
C TYR A 120 3.96 4.69 1.62
N GLY A 121 3.24 4.06 2.57
CA GLY A 121 2.03 3.28 2.29
C GLY A 121 0.87 4.12 1.73
N VAL A 122 0.96 5.45 1.81
CA VAL A 122 0.03 6.38 1.14
C VAL A 122 0.15 6.31 -0.38
N ALA A 123 1.33 6.04 -0.94
CA ALA A 123 1.56 6.09 -2.38
C ALA A 123 0.66 5.12 -3.20
N PRO A 124 0.57 3.81 -2.87
CA PRO A 124 -0.35 2.92 -3.58
C PRO A 124 -1.82 3.28 -3.35
N LEU A 125 -2.15 3.90 -2.20
CA LEU A 125 -3.51 4.36 -1.93
C LEU A 125 -3.86 5.61 -2.75
N ALA A 126 -2.92 6.49 -3.06
CA ALA A 126 -3.15 7.63 -3.94
C ALA A 126 -3.57 7.17 -5.35
N TRP A 127 -2.94 6.11 -5.88
CA TRP A 127 -3.39 5.49 -7.13
C TRP A 127 -4.79 4.86 -6.99
N SER A 128 -5.03 4.10 -5.92
CA SER A 128 -6.37 3.55 -5.63
C SER A 128 -7.43 4.66 -5.54
N ALA A 129 -7.09 5.81 -4.96
CA ALA A 129 -7.98 6.95 -4.81
C ALA A 129 -8.44 7.52 -6.15
N THR A 130 -7.51 7.70 -7.10
CA THR A 130 -7.85 8.19 -8.44
C THR A 130 -8.74 7.21 -9.21
N GLU A 131 -8.45 5.90 -9.13
CA GLU A 131 -9.28 4.87 -9.76
C GLU A 131 -10.71 4.83 -9.17
N LEU A 132 -10.84 4.91 -7.85
CA LEU A 132 -12.14 4.95 -7.17
C LEU A 132 -12.93 6.23 -7.50
N ALA A 133 -12.27 7.38 -7.53
CA ALA A 133 -12.90 8.64 -7.91
C ALA A 133 -13.35 8.63 -9.38
N ALA A 134 -12.56 8.04 -10.27
CA ALA A 134 -12.93 7.84 -11.68
C ALA A 134 -14.14 6.88 -11.82
N ALA A 135 -14.29 5.91 -10.93
CA ALA A 135 -15.43 5.00 -10.87
C ALA A 135 -16.68 5.62 -10.21
N GLY A 136 -16.61 6.87 -9.74
CA GLY A 136 -17.76 7.63 -9.21
C GLY A 136 -17.99 7.42 -7.69
N HIS A 137 -16.99 6.96 -6.96
CA HIS A 137 -17.02 6.91 -5.50
C HIS A 137 -16.66 8.29 -4.90
N ALA A 138 -17.17 8.57 -3.68
CA ALA A 138 -16.71 9.69 -2.87
C ALA A 138 -15.43 9.26 -2.12
N VAL A 139 -14.31 9.93 -2.37
CA VAL A 139 -13.00 9.44 -1.90
C VAL A 139 -12.33 10.46 -0.97
N GLU A 140 -11.96 9.99 0.21
CA GLU A 140 -11.14 10.71 1.17
C GLU A 140 -9.85 9.93 1.42
N LEU A 141 -8.69 10.59 1.33
CA LEU A 141 -7.38 9.99 1.58
C LEU A 141 -6.76 10.60 2.84
N LEU A 142 -6.69 9.82 3.90
CA LEU A 142 -6.05 10.16 5.17
C LEU A 142 -4.57 9.77 5.11
N SER A 143 -3.68 10.77 5.03
CA SER A 143 -2.24 10.58 4.96
C SER A 143 -1.61 10.85 6.31
N GLY A 144 -1.10 9.80 6.98
CA GLY A 144 -0.52 9.86 8.30
C GLY A 144 0.99 9.69 8.32
N ALA A 145 1.67 10.42 9.22
CA ALA A 145 3.08 10.25 9.51
C ALA A 145 3.43 10.72 10.93
N ARG A 146 4.61 10.34 11.44
CA ARG A 146 5.10 10.85 12.74
C ARG A 146 5.35 12.35 12.70
N THR A 147 5.94 12.84 11.62
CA THR A 147 6.33 14.25 11.43
C THR A 147 6.14 14.67 9.97
N ALA A 148 6.07 15.97 9.70
CA ALA A 148 6.00 16.53 8.36
C ALA A 148 7.19 16.09 7.47
N SER A 149 8.37 15.85 8.06
CA SER A 149 9.57 15.47 7.30
C SER A 149 9.48 14.09 6.66
N VAL A 150 8.66 13.18 7.19
CA VAL A 150 8.42 11.83 6.68
C VAL A 150 7.00 11.63 6.18
N LEU A 151 6.19 12.70 6.13
CA LEU A 151 4.89 12.67 5.48
C LEU A 151 5.09 12.50 3.96
N TYR A 152 4.39 11.55 3.36
CA TYR A 152 4.41 11.39 1.90
C TYR A 152 3.64 12.56 1.26
N PRO A 153 4.26 13.34 0.36
CA PRO A 153 3.58 14.45 -0.29
C PRO A 153 2.60 13.90 -1.32
N VAL A 154 1.32 13.90 -0.97
CA VAL A 154 0.25 13.41 -1.83
C VAL A 154 -0.14 14.48 -2.83
N ASP A 155 -0.09 14.11 -4.10
CA ASP A 155 -0.77 14.84 -5.16
C ASP A 155 -1.52 13.80 -6.01
N PRO A 156 -2.82 13.58 -5.76
CA PRO A 156 -3.58 12.61 -6.53
C PRO A 156 -3.83 13.08 -7.98
N GLY A 157 -3.58 14.36 -8.30
CA GLY A 157 -3.88 14.93 -9.63
C GLY A 157 -5.36 14.95 -9.97
N ASP A 158 -6.23 14.68 -9.00
CA ASP A 158 -7.68 14.61 -9.17
C ASP A 158 -8.38 15.36 -8.03
N GLU A 159 -9.02 16.47 -8.35
CA GLU A 159 -9.73 17.32 -7.39
C GLU A 159 -10.93 16.64 -6.71
N ARG A 160 -11.35 15.47 -7.19
CA ARG A 160 -12.41 14.66 -6.57
C ARG A 160 -11.91 13.86 -5.38
N VAL A 161 -10.60 13.78 -5.13
CA VAL A 161 -10.00 13.13 -3.99
C VAL A 161 -9.72 14.15 -2.89
N ASP A 162 -10.43 14.04 -1.77
CA ASP A 162 -10.19 14.90 -0.60
C ASP A 162 -9.05 14.36 0.24
N VAL A 163 -7.96 15.12 0.35
CA VAL A 163 -6.73 14.70 1.04
C VAL A 163 -6.62 15.38 2.40
N HIS A 164 -6.47 14.55 3.45
CA HIS A 164 -6.30 14.99 4.84
C HIS A 164 -4.95 14.54 5.37
N GLU A 165 -4.09 15.49 5.71
CA GLU A 165 -2.78 15.23 6.30
C GLU A 165 -2.87 15.22 7.83
N VAL A 166 -2.21 14.23 8.45
CA VAL A 166 -2.18 14.02 9.89
C VAL A 166 -0.74 13.74 10.31
N THR A 167 -0.22 14.49 11.30
CA THR A 167 1.10 14.20 11.87
C THR A 167 1.00 14.05 13.38
N GLU A 168 1.68 13.06 13.95
CA GLU A 168 1.60 12.77 15.38
C GLU A 168 2.06 13.98 16.23
N ASP A 169 3.10 14.68 15.75
CA ASP A 169 3.65 15.86 16.41
C ASP A 169 2.96 17.19 16.06
N GLY A 170 1.96 17.17 15.16
CA GLY A 170 1.26 18.37 14.72
C GLY A 170 2.07 19.30 13.81
N SER A 171 3.22 18.83 13.29
CA SER A 171 4.09 19.66 12.43
C SER A 171 3.47 19.96 11.06
N ARG A 172 2.43 19.19 10.64
CA ARG A 172 1.66 19.42 9.44
C ARG A 172 0.28 18.77 9.53
N GLY A 173 -0.75 19.46 8.99
CA GLY A 173 -2.12 18.98 9.01
C GLY A 173 -2.72 18.93 10.42
N VAL A 174 -3.49 17.88 10.70
CA VAL A 174 -4.10 17.65 12.01
C VAL A 174 -3.09 16.93 12.92
N ALA A 175 -2.97 17.37 14.18
CA ALA A 175 -2.14 16.69 15.17
C ALA A 175 -2.81 15.43 15.70
N GLY A 176 -2.08 14.32 15.78
CA GLY A 176 -2.55 13.05 16.33
C GLY A 176 -2.30 11.86 15.41
N LEU A 177 -2.95 10.75 15.70
CA LEU A 177 -2.86 9.53 14.90
C LEU A 177 -3.84 9.57 13.72
N VAL A 178 -3.45 8.99 12.59
CA VAL A 178 -4.35 8.85 11.42
C VAL A 178 -5.61 8.05 11.75
N THR A 179 -5.55 7.15 12.73
CA THR A 179 -6.70 6.41 13.26
C THR A 179 -7.68 7.28 14.05
N ASP A 180 -7.24 8.37 14.65
CA ASP A 180 -8.14 9.33 15.31
C ASP A 180 -8.91 10.13 14.25
N ALA A 181 -8.23 10.51 13.16
CA ALA A 181 -8.88 11.14 12.02
C ALA A 181 -9.90 10.19 11.37
N LEU A 182 -9.56 8.90 11.18
CA LEU A 182 -10.50 7.90 10.68
C LEU A 182 -11.74 7.78 11.58
N ARG A 183 -11.54 7.69 12.91
CA ARG A 183 -12.64 7.60 13.89
C ARG A 183 -13.56 8.81 13.80
N ALA A 184 -13.00 10.01 13.72
CA ALA A 184 -13.78 11.24 13.57
C ALA A 184 -14.59 11.22 12.25
N ARG A 185 -13.99 10.79 11.15
CA ARG A 185 -14.69 10.68 9.85
C ARG A 185 -15.81 9.65 9.84
N LEU A 186 -15.65 8.52 10.52
CA LEU A 186 -16.69 7.51 10.63
C LEU A 186 -17.82 7.90 11.60
N ALA A 187 -17.52 8.73 12.61
CA ALA A 187 -18.53 9.25 13.51
C ALA A 187 -19.42 10.34 12.85
N ASP A 188 -18.92 11.01 11.82
CA ASP A 188 -19.58 12.15 11.15
C ASP A 188 -20.53 11.74 10.02
N ASP A 189 -20.96 10.50 10.01
CA ASP A 189 -21.74 9.83 8.93
C ASP A 189 -23.12 10.44 8.60
N GLY A 190 -23.53 11.48 9.33
CA GLY A 190 -24.85 12.12 9.16
C GLY A 190 -24.85 13.49 8.45
N ALA A 191 -23.72 14.16 8.33
CA ALA A 191 -23.70 15.59 8.00
C ALA A 191 -23.31 15.93 6.55
N VAL A 192 -22.60 15.05 5.84
CA VAL A 192 -21.94 15.41 4.57
C VAL A 192 -22.67 14.88 3.32
N HIS A 193 -23.46 13.84 3.43
CA HIS A 193 -24.12 13.24 2.27
C HIS A 193 -25.64 13.27 2.35
N ALA A 194 -26.30 13.70 1.26
CA ALA A 194 -27.75 13.78 1.16
C ALA A 194 -28.48 12.42 1.21
N ALA A 195 -27.74 11.30 1.19
CA ALA A 195 -28.24 9.93 1.39
C ALA A 195 -27.18 9.10 2.09
N PRO A 196 -27.55 8.13 2.96
CA PRO A 196 -26.59 7.24 3.60
C PRO A 196 -25.89 6.38 2.54
N MET A 197 -24.61 6.64 2.34
CA MET A 197 -23.73 5.82 1.48
C MET A 197 -23.03 4.79 2.36
N SER A 198 -22.90 3.55 1.86
CA SER A 198 -22.07 2.55 2.54
C SER A 198 -20.60 3.02 2.54
N ALA A 199 -19.98 3.04 3.71
CA ALA A 199 -18.57 3.33 3.84
C ALA A 199 -17.72 2.05 3.65
N VAL A 200 -16.56 2.18 3.03
CA VAL A 200 -15.52 1.16 2.97
C VAL A 200 -14.16 1.80 3.29
N VAL A 201 -13.28 1.03 3.92
CA VAL A 201 -11.94 1.49 4.26
C VAL A 201 -10.90 0.64 3.53
N HIS A 202 -9.93 1.29 2.86
CA HIS A 202 -8.71 0.67 2.38
C HIS A 202 -7.54 1.23 3.17
N ALA A 203 -6.66 0.37 3.69
CA ALA A 203 -5.51 0.84 4.46
C ALA A 203 -4.20 0.21 4.00
N CYS A 204 -3.12 1.01 4.06
CA CYS A 204 -1.76 0.57 3.75
C CYS A 204 -0.76 1.32 4.63
N GLY A 205 0.15 0.60 5.29
CA GLY A 205 1.14 1.18 6.19
C GLY A 205 1.63 0.17 7.22
N PRO A 206 2.30 0.61 8.28
CA PRO A 206 2.85 -0.27 9.31
C PRO A 206 1.79 -1.16 9.96
N MET A 207 2.15 -2.41 10.25
CA MET A 207 1.23 -3.40 10.84
C MET A 207 0.52 -2.92 12.11
N PRO A 208 1.16 -2.20 13.07
CA PRO A 208 0.45 -1.64 14.22
C PRO A 208 -0.64 -0.63 13.84
N MET A 209 -0.41 0.18 12.80
CA MET A 209 -1.42 1.11 12.29
C MET A 209 -2.59 0.34 11.66
N LEU A 210 -2.31 -0.70 10.85
CA LEU A 210 -3.35 -1.52 10.23
C LEU A 210 -4.22 -2.22 11.27
N ALA A 211 -3.62 -2.73 12.35
CA ALA A 211 -4.34 -3.32 13.48
C ALA A 211 -5.28 -2.30 14.16
N ALA A 212 -4.81 -1.07 14.37
CA ALA A 212 -5.63 -0.01 14.95
C ALA A 212 -6.75 0.47 14.00
N VAL A 213 -6.49 0.53 12.68
CA VAL A 213 -7.53 0.79 11.67
C VAL A 213 -8.59 -0.31 11.68
N ALA A 214 -8.19 -1.58 11.75
CA ALA A 214 -9.11 -2.71 11.81
C ALA A 214 -10.03 -2.63 13.04
N GLU A 215 -9.48 -2.28 14.22
CA GLU A 215 -10.26 -2.06 15.45
C GLU A 215 -11.29 -0.94 15.29
N VAL A 216 -10.89 0.20 14.71
CA VAL A 216 -11.80 1.31 14.45
C VAL A 216 -12.91 0.88 13.50
N CYS A 217 -12.60 0.21 12.39
CA CYS A 217 -13.58 -0.26 11.43
C CYS A 217 -14.55 -1.28 12.02
N ALA A 218 -14.06 -2.21 12.84
CA ALA A 218 -14.89 -3.19 13.54
C ALA A 218 -15.88 -2.51 14.50
N ALA A 219 -15.42 -1.50 15.26
CA ALA A 219 -16.28 -0.74 16.19
C ALA A 219 -17.39 0.05 15.48
N HIS A 220 -17.15 0.47 14.24
CA HIS A 220 -18.12 1.19 13.40
C HIS A 220 -18.86 0.29 12.40
N HIS A 221 -18.63 -1.02 12.41
CA HIS A 221 -19.23 -2.00 11.48
C HIS A 221 -18.97 -1.66 10.00
N VAL A 222 -17.79 -1.12 9.68
CA VAL A 222 -17.38 -0.74 8.32
C VAL A 222 -16.46 -1.80 7.74
N ALA A 223 -16.70 -2.18 6.49
CA ALA A 223 -15.82 -3.12 5.76
C ALA A 223 -14.43 -2.49 5.55
N CYS A 224 -13.39 -3.26 5.83
CA CYS A 224 -12.01 -2.79 5.75
C CYS A 224 -11.12 -3.81 5.02
N GLN A 225 -10.37 -3.33 4.03
CA GLN A 225 -9.30 -4.07 3.37
C GLN A 225 -7.97 -3.46 3.75
N VAL A 226 -7.00 -4.31 4.11
CA VAL A 226 -5.66 -3.89 4.54
C VAL A 226 -4.61 -4.50 3.62
N ALA A 227 -3.67 -3.69 3.13
CA ALA A 227 -2.48 -4.18 2.45
C ALA A 227 -1.39 -4.42 3.50
N VAL A 228 -1.19 -5.69 3.87
CA VAL A 228 -0.24 -6.09 4.91
C VAL A 228 1.20 -6.04 4.41
N GLU A 229 2.12 -5.61 5.28
CA GLU A 229 3.55 -5.58 5.01
C GLU A 229 4.23 -6.74 5.74
N GLU A 230 4.83 -7.66 4.97
CA GLU A 230 5.53 -8.83 5.48
C GLU A 230 6.87 -9.04 4.76
N HIS A 231 7.81 -9.66 5.45
CA HIS A 231 9.06 -10.07 4.85
C HIS A 231 8.83 -11.11 3.75
N MET A 232 9.25 -10.82 2.53
CA MET A 232 9.09 -11.73 1.40
C MET A 232 10.45 -12.25 0.92
N GLY A 233 10.62 -13.58 0.97
CA GLY A 233 11.81 -14.22 0.40
C GLY A 233 11.65 -14.46 -1.11
N CYS A 234 10.66 -15.26 -1.52
CA CYS A 234 10.46 -15.64 -2.93
C CYS A 234 9.43 -14.79 -3.68
N SER A 235 8.49 -14.16 -3.01
CA SER A 235 7.36 -13.39 -3.55
C SER A 235 6.35 -14.19 -4.41
N ILE A 236 6.51 -15.52 -4.52
CA ILE A 236 5.72 -16.42 -5.39
C ILE A 236 5.10 -17.61 -4.62
N GLY A 237 4.99 -17.52 -3.30
CA GLY A 237 4.27 -18.49 -2.47
C GLY A 237 5.00 -19.79 -2.13
N VAL A 238 6.30 -19.92 -2.38
CA VAL A 238 7.05 -21.17 -2.18
C VAL A 238 7.73 -21.24 -0.81
N CYS A 239 8.36 -20.14 -0.35
CA CYS A 239 9.26 -20.19 0.82
C CYS A 239 8.54 -20.07 2.18
N MET A 240 7.28 -19.69 2.21
CA MET A 240 6.45 -19.52 3.43
C MET A 240 6.98 -18.43 4.40
N THR A 241 7.86 -17.53 3.97
CA THR A 241 8.41 -16.48 4.84
C THR A 241 7.38 -15.38 5.14
N CYS A 242 6.45 -15.12 4.21
CA CYS A 242 5.48 -14.02 4.28
C CYS A 242 4.11 -14.45 4.83
N VAL A 243 4.08 -15.39 5.79
CA VAL A 243 2.83 -15.87 6.36
C VAL A 243 2.23 -14.86 7.32
N VAL A 244 0.93 -14.66 7.19
CA VAL A 244 0.12 -13.81 8.07
C VAL A 244 -0.88 -14.71 8.81
N PRO A 245 -0.97 -14.63 10.14
CA PRO A 245 -1.99 -15.35 10.89
C PRO A 245 -3.38 -14.77 10.61
N THR A 246 -4.34 -15.65 10.39
CA THR A 246 -5.75 -15.33 10.25
C THR A 246 -6.59 -16.18 11.20
N LEU A 247 -7.85 -15.81 11.39
CA LEU A 247 -8.77 -16.57 12.22
C LEU A 247 -9.01 -18.01 11.70
N ASP A 248 -8.75 -18.25 10.40
CA ASP A 248 -8.92 -19.55 9.74
C ASP A 248 -7.60 -20.30 9.52
N GLY A 249 -6.48 -19.81 10.10
CA GLY A 249 -5.13 -20.36 9.91
C GLY A 249 -4.15 -19.34 9.33
N TYR A 250 -3.22 -19.78 8.48
CA TYR A 250 -2.18 -18.93 7.91
C TYR A 250 -2.40 -18.72 6.42
N VAL A 251 -2.17 -17.49 5.95
CA VAL A 251 -2.15 -17.12 4.52
C VAL A 251 -0.77 -16.56 4.16
N ARG A 252 -0.41 -16.59 2.88
CA ARG A 252 0.86 -16.00 2.38
C ARG A 252 0.58 -14.66 1.76
N SER A 253 1.12 -13.59 2.34
CA SER A 253 0.84 -12.24 1.84
C SER A 253 1.24 -12.05 0.38
N CYS A 254 2.22 -12.80 -0.13
CA CYS A 254 2.69 -12.66 -1.51
C CYS A 254 1.74 -13.23 -2.59
N ILE A 255 0.83 -14.16 -2.25
CA ILE A 255 -0.11 -14.76 -3.22
C ILE A 255 -1.57 -14.72 -2.75
N ASP A 256 -1.82 -14.89 -1.46
CA ASP A 256 -3.17 -14.83 -0.87
C ASP A 256 -3.55 -13.39 -0.47
N GLY A 257 -2.54 -12.50 -0.34
CA GLY A 257 -2.57 -11.06 -0.10
C GLY A 257 -1.77 -10.31 -1.18
N PRO A 258 -1.18 -9.11 -0.92
CA PRO A 258 -1.09 -8.46 0.39
C PRO A 258 -2.41 -7.86 0.88
N VAL A 259 -3.37 -7.65 -0.01
CA VAL A 259 -4.67 -7.10 0.37
C VAL A 259 -5.55 -8.20 0.98
N LEU A 260 -5.87 -8.03 2.25
CA LEU A 260 -6.69 -8.95 3.03
C LEU A 260 -7.91 -8.23 3.60
N ASP A 261 -8.98 -8.96 3.85
CA ASP A 261 -10.07 -8.48 4.70
C ASP A 261 -9.57 -8.34 6.14
N ALA A 262 -9.61 -7.13 6.69
CA ALA A 262 -9.11 -6.83 8.03
C ALA A 262 -9.80 -7.66 9.13
N ALA A 263 -11.06 -8.05 8.92
CA ALA A 263 -11.82 -8.87 9.87
C ALA A 263 -11.34 -10.33 9.92
N ARG A 264 -10.55 -10.79 8.92
CA ARG A 264 -10.01 -12.15 8.88
C ARG A 264 -8.62 -12.27 9.48
N VAL A 265 -7.88 -11.17 9.63
CA VAL A 265 -6.53 -11.17 10.21
C VAL A 265 -6.61 -11.39 11.72
N ASP A 266 -5.79 -12.28 12.24
CA ASP A 266 -5.62 -12.44 13.69
C ASP A 266 -4.63 -11.40 14.23
N TRP A 267 -5.14 -10.21 14.51
CA TRP A 267 -4.35 -9.08 14.99
C TRP A 267 -3.70 -9.34 16.34
N THR A 268 -4.19 -10.29 17.13
CA THR A 268 -3.57 -10.67 18.41
C THR A 268 -2.28 -11.45 18.17
N ALA A 269 -2.31 -12.41 17.24
CA ALA A 269 -1.13 -13.18 16.87
C ALA A 269 -0.09 -12.33 16.13
N VAL A 270 -0.52 -11.39 15.26
CA VAL A 270 0.36 -10.42 14.60
C VAL A 270 1.14 -9.58 15.61
N ARG A 271 0.48 -8.97 16.60
CA ARG A 271 1.12 -8.18 17.66
C ARG A 271 2.07 -9.01 18.53
N GLY A 272 1.76 -10.28 18.74
CA GLY A 272 2.61 -11.21 19.52
C GLY A 272 3.92 -11.54 18.81
N SER A 273 3.94 -11.59 17.47
CA SER A 273 5.15 -11.87 16.69
C SER A 273 6.15 -10.71 16.69
N GLU A 274 5.67 -9.46 16.66
CA GLU A 274 6.53 -8.25 16.71
C GLU A 274 7.32 -8.15 18.01
N VAL A 275 6.77 -8.61 19.14
CA VAL A 275 7.44 -8.59 20.45
C VAL A 275 8.61 -9.59 20.50
N THR A 276 8.54 -10.68 19.77
CA THR A 276 9.61 -11.68 19.71
C THR A 276 10.79 -11.24 18.84
N ASP A 277 10.57 -10.47 17.79
CA ASP A 277 11.65 -9.95 16.94
C ASP A 277 12.50 -8.87 17.64
N LEU A 278 11.92 -8.11 18.55
CA LEU A 278 12.64 -7.09 19.34
C LEU A 278 13.50 -7.69 20.47
N ALA A 279 13.26 -8.94 20.88
CA ALA A 279 14.02 -9.61 21.94
C ALA A 279 15.24 -10.39 21.41
N GLY A 280 15.45 -10.44 20.10
CA GLY A 280 16.52 -11.19 19.42
C GLY A 280 17.56 -10.34 18.69
N SER A 281 17.56 -9.00 18.86
CA SER A 281 18.50 -8.08 18.21
C SER A 281 19.45 -7.42 19.20
#